data_853bdb48fce15e26a076623d7f652b09
#
_entry.id   853bdb48fce15e26a076623d7f652b09
#
_cell.length_a   1.000
_cell.length_b   1.000
_cell.length_c   1.000
_cell.angle_alpha   90.00
_cell.angle_beta   90.00
_cell.angle_gamma   90.00
#
_symmetry.space_group_name_H-M   'P 1'
#
loop_
_entity.id
_entity.type
_entity.pdbx_description
1 polymer ?
#
loop_
_entity_poly.entity_id
_entity_poly.type
_entity_poly.pdbx_seq_one_letter_code
_entity_poly.pdbx_strand_id
1 'polypeptide(L)'
;MKITPLQFRTLSFEEAAGHWLEIKKVHVRKPRTIEMYKWYLRNLETHFRGVLLAQIDFGQILEYQRQRRLTAGASCINHEINTLSQILRHADLWDLMEKHYRPLPLPHWTAPKVLTVEEEERFFRIVAGNPDWSVAYWAVSLTNNTSAMGTELRHLQLKHIFLDHQPPKIHIPDDKAKNEFRSRVVPLNPVALKQVQRILKRAEQLGAWHPDHHVFPFRVKRGSYDVTRPASPTFIRSAFRSMRSVTGLTWLQPRNFRNQVITKLFEAGTPDETIMSIAGHQSIKMSRYYSRIRITAKAEALDAICPLPRGTVQT
;
A
#
# COMPACT_ATOMS: atom_id res chain seq x y z
N MET A 1 5.48 -8.61 -34.94
CA MET A 1 5.37 -10.00 -35.44
C MET A 1 4.47 -10.76 -34.49
N LYS A 2 3.35 -11.36 -34.95
CA LYS A 2 2.49 -12.20 -34.09
C LYS A 2 3.15 -13.58 -33.99
N ILE A 3 3.72 -13.88 -32.83
CA ILE A 3 4.25 -15.22 -32.56
C ILE A 3 3.07 -16.12 -32.20
N THR A 4 2.94 -17.25 -32.88
CA THR A 4 1.89 -18.24 -32.58
C THR A 4 2.21 -19.02 -31.31
N PRO A 5 1.22 -19.66 -30.63
CA PRO A 5 1.49 -20.51 -29.48
C PRO A 5 2.50 -21.61 -29.76
N LEU A 6 2.45 -22.20 -30.97
CA LEU A 6 3.40 -23.24 -31.40
C LEU A 6 4.85 -22.73 -31.48
N GLN A 7 5.02 -21.52 -32.03
CA GLN A 7 6.32 -20.87 -32.05
C GLN A 7 6.81 -20.51 -30.65
N PHE A 8 5.91 -20.11 -29.74
CA PHE A 8 6.26 -19.85 -28.35
C PHE A 8 6.83 -21.09 -27.64
N ARG A 9 6.34 -22.28 -27.93
CA ARG A 9 6.83 -23.55 -27.35
C ARG A 9 8.30 -23.84 -27.64
N THR A 10 8.83 -23.37 -28.76
CA THR A 10 10.19 -23.62 -29.20
C THR A 10 11.20 -22.58 -28.68
N LEU A 11 10.71 -21.53 -28.01
CA LEU A 11 11.58 -20.52 -27.42
C LEU A 11 12.19 -21.00 -26.10
N SER A 12 13.39 -20.48 -25.81
CA SER A 12 13.93 -20.55 -24.46
C SER A 12 13.08 -19.69 -23.50
N PHE A 13 13.20 -19.96 -22.20
CA PHE A 13 12.47 -19.19 -21.19
C PHE A 13 12.76 -17.68 -21.32
N GLU A 14 14.01 -17.28 -21.53
CA GLU A 14 14.43 -15.88 -21.64
C GLU A 14 13.79 -15.18 -22.85
N GLU A 15 13.82 -15.84 -24.01
CA GLU A 15 13.21 -15.31 -25.23
C GLU A 15 11.69 -15.13 -25.06
N ALA A 16 11.03 -16.16 -24.55
CA ALA A 16 9.60 -16.12 -24.29
C ALA A 16 9.23 -15.07 -23.22
N ALA A 17 10.01 -14.95 -22.16
CA ALA A 17 9.84 -13.92 -21.13
C ALA A 17 9.99 -12.51 -21.69
N GLY A 18 10.95 -12.30 -22.59
CA GLY A 18 11.14 -11.06 -23.32
C GLY A 18 9.91 -10.67 -24.14
N HIS A 19 9.43 -11.59 -24.98
CA HIS A 19 8.23 -11.37 -25.80
C HIS A 19 6.98 -11.12 -24.94
N TRP A 20 6.79 -11.91 -23.89
CA TRP A 20 5.68 -11.74 -22.97
C TRP A 20 5.73 -10.37 -22.27
N LEU A 21 6.92 -9.91 -21.87
CA LEU A 21 7.09 -8.61 -21.22
C LEU A 21 6.72 -7.45 -22.17
N GLU A 22 7.08 -7.54 -23.45
CA GLU A 22 6.67 -6.53 -24.46
C GLU A 22 5.13 -6.49 -24.62
N ILE A 23 4.46 -7.65 -24.66
CA ILE A 23 3.00 -7.72 -24.65
C ILE A 23 2.43 -7.03 -23.38
N LYS A 24 3.02 -7.29 -22.21
CA LYS A 24 2.57 -6.67 -20.96
C LYS A 24 2.76 -5.16 -20.93
N LYS A 25 3.81 -4.62 -21.55
CA LYS A 25 4.03 -3.17 -21.64
C LYS A 25 2.89 -2.45 -22.35
N VAL A 26 2.27 -3.09 -23.35
CA VAL A 26 1.13 -2.52 -24.07
C VAL A 26 -0.13 -2.47 -23.18
N HIS A 27 -0.35 -3.50 -22.35
CA HIS A 27 -1.61 -3.65 -21.60
C HIS A 27 -1.53 -3.14 -20.15
N VAL A 28 -0.33 -2.92 -19.61
CA VAL A 28 -0.13 -2.50 -18.22
C VAL A 28 0.05 -0.99 -18.12
N ARG A 29 -0.92 -0.31 -17.51
CA ARG A 29 -0.90 1.15 -17.34
C ARG A 29 0.18 1.67 -16.41
N LYS A 30 0.65 0.87 -15.42
CA LYS A 30 1.56 1.33 -14.37
C LYS A 30 2.99 0.87 -14.60
N PRO A 31 3.96 1.80 -14.77
CA PRO A 31 5.38 1.45 -14.93
C PRO A 31 5.90 0.54 -13.80
N ARG A 32 5.47 0.79 -12.55
CA ARG A 32 5.88 -0.03 -11.39
C ARG A 32 5.46 -1.51 -11.52
N THR A 33 4.36 -1.81 -12.17
CA THR A 33 3.95 -3.22 -12.41
C THR A 33 4.90 -3.89 -13.38
N ILE A 34 5.37 -3.18 -14.40
CA ILE A 34 6.40 -3.69 -15.33
C ILE A 34 7.72 -3.94 -14.58
N GLU A 35 8.13 -3.03 -13.69
CA GLU A 35 9.33 -3.24 -12.87
C GLU A 35 9.20 -4.46 -11.95
N MET A 36 8.01 -4.72 -11.42
CA MET A 36 7.75 -5.94 -10.64
C MET A 36 7.86 -7.19 -11.50
N TYR A 37 7.30 -7.20 -12.72
CA TYR A 37 7.46 -8.32 -13.65
C TYR A 37 8.91 -8.56 -14.00
N LYS A 38 9.70 -7.53 -14.30
CA LYS A 38 11.15 -7.67 -14.54
C LYS A 38 11.88 -8.29 -13.35
N TRP A 39 11.44 -7.96 -12.13
CA TRP A 39 12.03 -8.54 -10.92
C TRP A 39 11.65 -10.02 -10.77
N TYR A 40 10.40 -10.41 -11.01
CA TYR A 40 9.97 -11.81 -11.00
C TYR A 40 10.71 -12.62 -12.08
N LEU A 41 10.81 -12.08 -13.30
CA LEU A 41 11.51 -12.74 -14.39
C LEU A 41 12.97 -12.99 -14.07
N ARG A 42 13.70 -12.03 -13.53
CA ARG A 42 15.10 -12.23 -13.11
C ARG A 42 15.25 -13.38 -12.10
N ASN A 43 14.31 -13.54 -11.18
CA ASN A 43 14.35 -14.65 -10.23
C ASN A 43 14.05 -16.00 -10.93
N LEU A 44 13.11 -16.03 -11.85
CA LEU A 44 12.80 -17.23 -12.65
C LEU A 44 13.97 -17.60 -13.57
N GLU A 45 14.64 -16.64 -14.18
CA GLU A 45 15.82 -16.84 -15.02
C GLU A 45 16.96 -17.54 -14.28
N THR A 46 17.10 -17.38 -12.98
CA THR A 46 18.15 -18.10 -12.22
C THR A 46 17.98 -19.62 -12.25
N HIS A 47 16.77 -20.10 -12.53
CA HIS A 47 16.43 -21.53 -12.54
C HIS A 47 16.14 -22.06 -13.96
N PHE A 48 15.43 -21.27 -14.77
CA PHE A 48 14.94 -21.70 -16.08
C PHE A 48 15.81 -21.21 -17.26
N ARG A 49 16.99 -20.63 -17.00
CA ARG A 49 17.86 -20.14 -18.07
C ARG A 49 18.22 -21.25 -19.05
N GLY A 50 18.04 -20.99 -20.35
CA GLY A 50 18.33 -21.93 -21.43
C GLY A 50 17.34 -23.09 -21.56
N VAL A 51 16.35 -23.19 -20.69
CA VAL A 51 15.32 -24.24 -20.76
C VAL A 51 14.28 -23.83 -21.81
N LEU A 52 13.96 -24.73 -22.74
CA LEU A 52 12.86 -24.52 -23.69
C LEU A 52 11.51 -24.55 -22.96
N LEU A 53 10.57 -23.68 -23.34
CA LEU A 53 9.25 -23.67 -22.68
C LEU A 53 8.55 -25.03 -22.70
N ALA A 54 8.69 -25.79 -23.80
CA ALA A 54 8.10 -27.13 -23.93
C ALA A 54 8.73 -28.15 -22.97
N GLN A 55 9.89 -27.88 -22.39
CA GLN A 55 10.58 -28.74 -21.44
C GLN A 55 10.22 -28.42 -19.99
N ILE A 56 9.60 -27.26 -19.74
CA ILE A 56 9.19 -26.87 -18.37
C ILE A 56 8.00 -27.72 -17.96
N ASP A 57 8.24 -28.60 -16.99
CA ASP A 57 7.24 -29.48 -16.43
C ASP A 57 6.90 -29.15 -14.97
N PHE A 58 5.95 -29.89 -14.42
CA PHE A 58 5.52 -29.72 -13.03
C PHE A 58 6.64 -30.02 -12.02
N GLY A 59 7.51 -30.98 -12.32
CA GLY A 59 8.65 -31.34 -11.46
C GLY A 59 9.64 -30.19 -11.31
N GLN A 60 9.94 -29.51 -12.41
CA GLN A 60 10.84 -28.33 -12.41
C GLN A 60 10.19 -27.16 -11.64
N ILE A 61 8.88 -26.98 -11.73
CA ILE A 61 8.16 -25.95 -10.94
C ILE A 61 8.24 -26.27 -9.44
N LEU A 62 8.08 -27.52 -9.04
CA LEU A 62 8.23 -27.94 -7.65
C LEU A 62 9.67 -27.73 -7.14
N GLU A 63 10.65 -28.05 -7.96
CA GLU A 63 12.06 -27.86 -7.60
C GLU A 63 12.38 -26.37 -7.46
N TYR A 64 11.90 -25.53 -8.37
CA TYR A 64 11.99 -24.07 -8.22
C TYR A 64 11.37 -23.60 -6.90
N GLN A 65 10.17 -24.04 -6.55
CA GLN A 65 9.51 -23.67 -5.30
C GLN A 65 10.36 -24.11 -4.09
N ARG A 66 10.93 -25.30 -4.11
CA ARG A 66 11.77 -25.85 -3.04
C ARG A 66 13.02 -24.99 -2.82
N GLN A 67 13.77 -24.74 -3.87
CA GLN A 67 15.00 -23.93 -3.81
C GLN A 67 14.70 -22.49 -3.42
N ARG A 68 13.66 -21.91 -3.99
CA ARG A 68 13.31 -20.50 -3.75
C ARG A 68 12.82 -20.22 -2.33
N ARG A 69 12.24 -21.23 -1.66
CA ARG A 69 11.83 -21.13 -0.23
C ARG A 69 12.99 -20.87 0.71
N LEU A 70 14.20 -21.18 0.34
CA LEU A 70 15.40 -20.88 1.15
C LEU A 70 15.68 -19.36 1.23
N THR A 71 15.19 -18.57 0.26
CA THR A 71 15.54 -17.16 0.11
C THR A 71 14.32 -16.21 0.02
N ALA A 72 13.12 -16.75 -0.16
CA ALA A 72 11.89 -15.96 -0.35
C ALA A 72 10.67 -16.55 0.36
N GLY A 73 9.75 -15.67 0.74
CA GLY A 73 8.48 -16.08 1.33
C GLY A 73 7.48 -16.58 0.29
N ALA A 74 6.50 -17.39 0.75
CA ALA A 74 5.48 -18.04 -0.09
C ALA A 74 4.75 -17.06 -1.04
N SER A 75 4.38 -15.87 -0.56
CA SER A 75 3.70 -14.88 -1.39
C SER A 75 4.52 -14.45 -2.60
N CYS A 76 5.82 -14.24 -2.41
CA CYS A 76 6.75 -13.87 -3.48
C CYS A 76 6.85 -14.97 -4.53
N ILE A 77 7.07 -16.21 -4.08
CA ILE A 77 7.20 -17.38 -4.94
C ILE A 77 5.89 -17.61 -5.74
N ASN A 78 4.74 -17.47 -5.08
CA ASN A 78 3.45 -17.58 -5.77
C ASN A 78 3.27 -16.54 -6.87
N HIS A 79 3.78 -15.31 -6.68
CA HIS A 79 3.77 -14.28 -7.73
C HIS A 79 4.74 -14.60 -8.87
N GLU A 80 5.91 -15.15 -8.56
CA GLU A 80 6.89 -15.60 -9.55
C GLU A 80 6.29 -16.72 -10.41
N ILE A 81 5.70 -17.76 -9.79
CA ILE A 81 5.04 -18.86 -10.53
C ILE A 81 3.81 -18.35 -11.30
N ASN A 82 3.02 -17.44 -10.75
CA ASN A 82 1.92 -16.83 -11.50
C ASN A 82 2.43 -16.07 -12.74
N THR A 83 3.62 -15.48 -12.69
CA THR A 83 4.25 -14.86 -13.86
C THR A 83 4.67 -15.91 -14.89
N LEU A 84 5.31 -17.00 -14.43
CA LEU A 84 5.66 -18.15 -15.28
C LEU A 84 4.42 -18.77 -15.93
N SER A 85 3.34 -18.98 -15.16
CA SER A 85 2.10 -19.53 -15.69
C SER A 85 1.48 -18.69 -16.81
N GLN A 86 1.59 -17.35 -16.71
CA GLN A 86 1.14 -16.47 -17.77
C GLN A 86 1.97 -16.60 -19.05
N ILE A 87 3.28 -16.84 -18.94
CA ILE A 87 4.15 -17.09 -20.09
C ILE A 87 3.80 -18.45 -20.73
N LEU A 88 3.68 -19.50 -19.92
CA LEU A 88 3.33 -20.84 -20.38
C LEU A 88 1.94 -20.94 -21.02
N ARG A 89 0.97 -20.10 -20.59
CA ARG A 89 -0.34 -19.98 -21.25
C ARG A 89 -0.26 -19.42 -22.65
N HIS A 90 0.69 -18.54 -22.95
CA HIS A 90 0.92 -18.07 -24.33
C HIS A 90 1.42 -19.21 -25.26
N ALA A 91 1.97 -20.28 -24.70
CA ALA A 91 2.42 -21.47 -25.40
C ALA A 91 1.42 -22.64 -25.29
N ASP A 92 0.24 -22.45 -24.69
CA ASP A 92 -0.76 -23.51 -24.39
C ASP A 92 -0.15 -24.68 -23.58
N LEU A 93 0.78 -24.42 -22.69
CA LEU A 93 1.48 -25.44 -21.88
C LEU A 93 0.97 -25.48 -20.43
N TRP A 94 0.40 -24.39 -19.92
CA TRP A 94 0.02 -24.31 -18.51
C TRP A 94 -1.14 -25.24 -18.13
N ASP A 95 -2.12 -25.40 -19.00
CA ASP A 95 -3.33 -26.19 -18.73
C ASP A 95 -3.02 -27.65 -18.38
N LEU A 96 -1.92 -28.19 -18.91
CA LEU A 96 -1.44 -29.53 -18.57
C LEU A 96 -0.97 -29.65 -17.11
N MET A 97 -0.49 -28.55 -16.52
CA MET A 97 0.06 -28.49 -15.17
C MET A 97 -0.91 -27.92 -14.15
N GLU A 98 -1.89 -27.13 -14.58
CA GLU A 98 -2.80 -26.38 -13.70
C GLU A 98 -3.58 -27.28 -12.73
N LYS A 99 -3.97 -28.46 -13.18
CA LYS A 99 -4.69 -29.46 -12.37
C LYS A 99 -3.86 -29.95 -11.18
N HIS A 100 -2.56 -30.01 -11.35
CA HIS A 100 -1.61 -30.53 -10.35
C HIS A 100 -0.98 -29.43 -9.52
N TYR A 101 -0.86 -28.21 -10.06
CA TYR A 101 -0.25 -27.09 -9.37
C TYR A 101 -1.09 -26.64 -8.17
N ARG A 102 -0.40 -26.42 -7.04
CA ARG A 102 -0.96 -25.77 -5.86
C ARG A 102 -0.03 -24.65 -5.43
N PRO A 103 -0.54 -23.43 -5.23
CA PRO A 103 0.26 -22.34 -4.68
C PRO A 103 0.73 -22.70 -3.27
N LEU A 104 1.89 -22.20 -2.89
CA LEU A 104 2.38 -22.36 -1.54
C LEU A 104 1.39 -21.72 -0.54
N PRO A 105 1.12 -22.40 0.59
CA PRO A 105 0.23 -21.86 1.61
C PRO A 105 0.80 -20.54 2.15
N LEU A 106 -0.05 -19.53 2.21
CA LEU A 106 0.30 -18.26 2.81
C LEU A 106 0.15 -18.36 4.34
N PRO A 107 0.98 -17.63 5.10
CA PRO A 107 0.78 -17.53 6.55
C PRO A 107 -0.65 -17.11 6.86
N HIS A 108 -1.17 -17.62 7.98
CA HIS A 108 -2.46 -17.15 8.47
C HIS A 108 -2.43 -15.62 8.60
N TRP A 109 -3.48 -15.00 8.12
CA TRP A 109 -3.62 -13.57 8.23
C TRP A 109 -3.67 -13.17 9.72
N THR A 110 -2.84 -12.22 10.09
CA THR A 110 -2.86 -11.57 11.40
C THR A 110 -3.36 -10.13 11.24
N ALA A 111 -4.10 -9.65 12.25
CA ALA A 111 -4.52 -8.25 12.27
C ALA A 111 -3.31 -7.32 12.12
N PRO A 112 -3.44 -6.21 11.36
CA PRO A 112 -2.35 -5.25 11.25
C PRO A 112 -1.94 -4.75 12.62
N LYS A 113 -0.66 -4.75 12.91
CA LYS A 113 -0.14 -4.14 14.13
C LYS A 113 -0.40 -2.64 14.08
N VAL A 114 -1.03 -2.12 15.11
CA VAL A 114 -1.32 -0.70 15.33
C VAL A 114 -0.67 -0.23 16.64
N LEU A 115 -0.53 1.08 16.80
CA LEU A 115 -0.01 1.68 18.03
C LEU A 115 -1.06 1.60 19.13
N THR A 116 -0.64 1.38 20.38
CA THR A 116 -1.49 1.68 21.53
C THR A 116 -1.67 3.21 21.65
N VAL A 117 -2.60 3.64 22.50
CA VAL A 117 -2.82 5.07 22.74
C VAL A 117 -1.54 5.72 23.27
N GLU A 118 -0.88 5.08 24.24
CA GLU A 118 0.34 5.57 24.86
C GLU A 118 1.54 5.58 23.90
N GLU A 119 1.65 4.57 23.02
CA GLU A 119 2.67 4.52 21.97
C GLU A 119 2.47 5.65 20.95
N GLU A 120 1.21 5.90 20.56
CA GLU A 120 0.87 6.97 19.61
C GLU A 120 1.17 8.36 20.18
N GLU A 121 0.72 8.64 21.40
CA GLU A 121 0.98 9.91 22.09
C GLU A 121 2.49 10.14 22.28
N ARG A 122 3.20 9.12 22.74
CA ARG A 122 4.66 9.17 22.90
C ARG A 122 5.35 9.42 21.58
N PHE A 123 4.95 8.72 20.51
CA PHE A 123 5.52 8.89 19.18
C PHE A 123 5.36 10.34 18.72
N PHE A 124 4.13 10.86 18.69
CA PHE A 124 3.87 12.21 18.19
C PHE A 124 4.49 13.30 19.07
N ARG A 125 4.56 13.12 20.38
CA ARG A 125 5.23 14.05 21.30
C ARG A 125 6.72 14.17 21.00
N ILE A 126 7.42 13.05 20.85
CA ILE A 126 8.86 13.02 20.57
C ILE A 126 9.14 13.61 19.18
N VAL A 127 8.36 13.18 18.18
CA VAL A 127 8.59 13.55 16.79
C VAL A 127 8.29 15.04 16.52
N ALA A 128 7.30 15.60 17.20
CA ALA A 128 6.96 17.03 17.08
C ALA A 128 8.06 17.96 17.61
N GLY A 129 8.91 17.47 18.51
CA GLY A 129 10.00 18.26 19.10
C GLY A 129 11.24 18.43 18.22
N ASN A 130 11.32 17.72 17.07
CA ASN A 130 12.49 17.81 16.19
C ASN A 130 12.17 18.54 14.88
N PRO A 131 12.73 19.77 14.66
CA PRO A 131 12.48 20.57 13.46
C PRO A 131 12.88 19.89 12.16
N ASP A 132 13.95 19.09 12.15
CA ASP A 132 14.45 18.39 10.97
C ASP A 132 13.46 17.34 10.44
N TRP A 133 12.55 16.90 11.29
CA TRP A 133 11.52 15.92 10.95
C TRP A 133 10.18 16.54 10.57
N SER A 134 10.07 17.87 10.56
CA SER A 134 8.79 18.57 10.38
C SER A 134 7.98 18.06 9.20
N VAL A 135 8.58 17.93 8.01
CA VAL A 135 7.87 17.44 6.80
C VAL A 135 7.36 16.01 6.96
N ALA A 136 8.18 15.14 7.53
CA ALA A 136 7.80 13.75 7.78
C ALA A 136 6.74 13.66 8.89
N TYR A 137 6.87 14.45 9.95
CA TYR A 137 5.89 14.57 11.01
C TYR A 137 4.51 14.99 10.47
N TRP A 138 4.46 16.05 9.65
CA TRP A 138 3.20 16.52 9.07
C TRP A 138 2.57 15.48 8.15
N ALA A 139 3.38 14.81 7.32
CA ALA A 139 2.90 13.77 6.43
C ALA A 139 2.33 12.56 7.21
N VAL A 140 3.03 12.06 8.23
CA VAL A 140 2.56 10.93 9.05
C VAL A 140 1.35 11.32 9.89
N SER A 141 1.34 12.54 10.48
CA SER A 141 0.20 13.05 11.24
C SER A 141 -1.03 13.20 10.34
N LEU A 142 -0.86 13.69 9.11
CA LEU A 142 -1.94 13.78 8.15
C LEU A 142 -2.46 12.38 7.77
N THR A 143 -1.57 11.41 7.53
CA THR A 143 -1.95 10.00 7.31
C THR A 143 -2.76 9.46 8.50
N ASN A 144 -2.33 9.74 9.74
CA ASN A 144 -2.96 9.27 10.97
C ASN A 144 -4.33 9.90 11.25
N ASN A 145 -4.72 10.94 10.51
CA ASN A 145 -6.00 11.63 10.68
C ASN A 145 -6.90 11.57 9.43
N THR A 146 -6.37 11.16 8.27
CA THR A 146 -7.11 11.14 7.00
C THR A 146 -7.06 9.80 6.29
N SER A 147 -6.25 8.87 6.78
CA SER A 147 -5.88 7.62 6.11
C SER A 147 -5.18 7.80 4.76
N ALA A 148 -4.86 9.02 4.32
CA ALA A 148 -4.14 9.28 3.08
C ALA A 148 -2.73 8.69 3.13
N MET A 149 -2.35 7.92 2.13
CA MET A 149 -1.04 7.27 2.06
C MET A 149 0.03 8.21 1.50
N GLY A 150 1.29 7.94 1.79
CA GLY A 150 2.41 8.75 1.31
C GLY A 150 2.45 8.91 -0.21
N THR A 151 1.97 7.92 -0.98
CA THR A 151 1.80 8.05 -2.44
C THR A 151 0.70 9.02 -2.83
N GLU A 152 -0.39 9.09 -2.07
CA GLU A 152 -1.50 10.03 -2.28
C GLU A 152 -1.07 11.43 -1.84
N LEU A 153 -0.46 11.56 -0.65
CA LEU A 153 0.00 12.84 -0.11
C LEU A 153 1.02 13.55 -1.02
N ARG A 154 1.99 12.81 -1.57
CA ARG A 154 3.02 13.42 -2.43
C ARG A 154 2.45 14.00 -3.73
N HIS A 155 1.30 13.51 -4.18
CA HIS A 155 0.61 13.99 -5.38
C HIS A 155 -0.46 15.05 -5.10
N LEU A 156 -0.67 15.44 -3.84
CA LEU A 156 -1.57 16.54 -3.53
C LEU A 156 -1.02 17.85 -4.11
N GLN A 157 -1.92 18.57 -4.78
CA GLN A 157 -1.71 19.90 -5.33
C GLN A 157 -2.57 20.93 -4.59
N LEU A 158 -2.28 22.21 -4.74
CA LEU A 158 -3.04 23.27 -4.06
C LEU A 158 -4.53 23.20 -4.37
N LYS A 159 -4.91 22.90 -5.63
CA LYS A 159 -6.32 22.73 -6.06
C LYS A 159 -7.08 21.59 -5.37
N HIS A 160 -6.39 20.72 -4.66
CA HIS A 160 -7.02 19.59 -3.94
C HIS A 160 -7.36 19.94 -2.48
N ILE A 161 -7.11 21.16 -2.04
CA ILE A 161 -7.27 21.58 -0.66
C ILE A 161 -8.33 22.66 -0.57
N PHE A 162 -9.37 22.43 0.24
CA PHE A 162 -10.55 23.28 0.36
C PHE A 162 -10.73 23.68 1.82
N LEU A 163 -10.05 24.74 2.24
CA LEU A 163 -10.11 25.22 3.63
C LEU A 163 -11.31 26.10 3.92
N ASP A 164 -11.85 26.77 2.89
CA ASP A 164 -13.00 27.68 3.00
C ASP A 164 -14.36 26.96 3.02
N HIS A 165 -14.33 25.61 2.94
CA HIS A 165 -15.55 24.80 3.06
C HIS A 165 -15.84 24.44 4.50
N GLN A 166 -17.10 24.13 4.78
CA GLN A 166 -17.55 23.62 6.07
C GLN A 166 -18.12 22.22 5.93
N PRO A 167 -17.44 21.17 6.44
CA PRO A 167 -16.11 21.20 7.08
C PRO A 167 -14.97 21.40 6.06
N PRO A 168 -13.79 21.89 6.50
CA PRO A 168 -12.57 21.90 5.68
C PRO A 168 -12.22 20.49 5.21
N LYS A 169 -11.76 20.35 3.97
CA LYS A 169 -11.57 19.03 3.35
C LYS A 169 -10.41 19.01 2.38
N ILE A 170 -9.91 17.81 2.10
CA ILE A 170 -8.98 17.53 1.00
C ILE A 170 -9.63 16.57 0.01
N HIS A 171 -9.33 16.77 -1.25
CA HIS A 171 -9.64 15.81 -2.32
C HIS A 171 -8.39 14.98 -2.61
N ILE A 172 -8.47 13.68 -2.42
CA ILE A 172 -7.42 12.74 -2.82
C ILE A 172 -7.79 12.26 -4.22
N PRO A 173 -7.07 12.76 -5.26
CA PRO A 173 -7.40 12.43 -6.63
C PRO A 173 -7.03 10.98 -6.95
N ASP A 174 -7.73 10.41 -7.91
CA ASP A 174 -7.39 9.13 -8.52
C ASP A 174 -6.30 9.31 -9.58
N ASP A 175 -5.12 9.73 -9.16
CA ASP A 175 -4.02 9.93 -10.09
C ASP A 175 -3.49 8.58 -10.59
N LYS A 176 -3.96 8.18 -11.78
CA LYS A 176 -3.55 6.96 -12.50
C LYS A 176 -3.81 5.65 -11.75
N ALA A 177 -4.84 5.62 -10.92
CA ALA A 177 -5.16 4.47 -10.11
C ALA A 177 -5.74 3.30 -10.89
N LYS A 178 -5.60 2.13 -10.32
CA LYS A 178 -6.17 0.88 -10.79
C LYS A 178 -7.69 0.90 -10.95
N ASN A 179 -8.40 1.83 -10.29
CA ASN A 179 -9.85 1.87 -10.19
C ASN A 179 -10.33 3.31 -9.93
N GLU A 180 -11.37 3.74 -10.60
CA GLU A 180 -12.03 5.05 -10.51
C GLU A 180 -12.55 5.41 -9.09
N PHE A 181 -12.70 4.42 -8.21
CA PHE A 181 -13.26 4.56 -6.86
C PHE A 181 -12.27 4.99 -5.77
N ARG A 182 -11.03 5.32 -6.09
CA ARG A 182 -10.05 5.80 -5.10
C ARG A 182 -10.05 7.31 -4.92
N SER A 183 -10.61 8.03 -5.87
CA SER A 183 -10.88 9.45 -5.70
C SER A 183 -11.86 9.62 -4.56
N ARG A 184 -11.49 10.42 -3.59
CA ARG A 184 -12.32 10.66 -2.40
C ARG A 184 -12.06 12.00 -1.78
N VAL A 185 -13.09 12.53 -1.16
CA VAL A 185 -13.02 13.72 -0.34
C VAL A 185 -12.93 13.29 1.13
N VAL A 186 -11.95 13.81 1.83
CA VAL A 186 -11.76 13.52 3.26
C VAL A 186 -11.86 14.81 4.06
N PRO A 187 -12.81 14.92 5.00
CA PRO A 187 -12.90 16.06 5.90
C PRO A 187 -11.69 16.11 6.82
N LEU A 188 -11.29 17.32 7.22
CA LEU A 188 -10.16 17.55 8.10
C LEU A 188 -10.64 17.78 9.53
N ASN A 189 -10.23 16.93 10.46
CA ASN A 189 -10.35 17.22 11.87
C ASN A 189 -9.36 18.32 12.29
N PRO A 190 -9.46 18.91 13.50
CA PRO A 190 -8.59 20.02 13.92
C PRO A 190 -7.09 19.73 13.82
N VAL A 191 -6.68 18.48 14.08
CA VAL A 191 -5.27 18.07 13.98
C VAL A 191 -4.82 18.05 12.53
N ALA A 192 -5.58 17.42 11.65
CA ALA A 192 -5.30 17.37 10.21
C ALA A 192 -5.27 18.77 9.59
N LEU A 193 -6.24 19.61 9.93
CA LEU A 193 -6.32 21.02 9.49
C LEU A 193 -5.02 21.77 9.83
N LYS A 194 -4.58 21.70 11.09
CA LYS A 194 -3.34 22.32 11.54
C LYS A 194 -2.12 21.84 10.74
N GLN A 195 -2.05 20.55 10.40
CA GLN A 195 -0.94 20.05 9.58
C GLN A 195 -1.04 20.54 8.12
N VAL A 196 -2.22 20.55 7.54
CA VAL A 196 -2.43 21.09 6.18
C VAL A 196 -2.02 22.56 6.11
N GLN A 197 -2.41 23.38 7.07
CA GLN A 197 -1.99 24.80 7.13
C GLN A 197 -0.46 24.96 7.17
N ARG A 198 0.24 24.13 7.96
CA ARG A 198 1.72 24.14 8.01
C ARG A 198 2.35 23.70 6.70
N ILE A 199 1.79 22.68 6.06
CA ILE A 199 2.23 22.18 4.76
C ILE A 199 2.04 23.26 3.69
N LEU A 200 0.90 23.93 3.66
CA LEU A 200 0.61 25.03 2.72
C LEU A 200 1.57 26.21 2.91
N LYS A 201 1.75 26.68 4.16
CA LYS A 201 2.71 27.75 4.48
C LYS A 201 4.12 27.41 3.98
N ARG A 202 4.56 26.17 4.18
CA ARG A 202 5.85 25.72 3.65
C ARG A 202 5.86 25.68 2.14
N ALA A 203 4.81 25.18 1.49
CA ALA A 203 4.72 25.10 0.04
C ALA A 203 4.79 26.49 -0.60
N GLU A 204 4.10 27.47 -0.03
CA GLU A 204 4.16 28.88 -0.41
C GLU A 204 5.59 29.44 -0.29
N GLN A 205 6.27 29.21 0.83
CA GLN A 205 7.68 29.60 1.03
C GLN A 205 8.63 28.97 -0.01
N LEU A 206 8.27 27.85 -0.60
CA LEU A 206 9.00 27.16 -1.67
C LEU A 206 8.57 27.60 -3.07
N GLY A 207 7.67 28.58 -3.19
CA GLY A 207 7.19 29.13 -4.46
C GLY A 207 5.97 28.45 -5.05
N ALA A 208 5.23 27.65 -4.27
CA ALA A 208 3.98 27.06 -4.71
C ALA A 208 2.82 28.05 -4.58
N TRP A 209 2.33 28.59 -5.69
CA TRP A 209 1.23 29.55 -5.75
C TRP A 209 0.18 29.20 -6.82
N HIS A 210 0.54 28.39 -7.82
CA HIS A 210 -0.41 27.96 -8.86
C HIS A 210 -1.22 26.73 -8.40
N PRO A 211 -2.50 26.60 -8.75
CA PRO A 211 -3.36 25.47 -8.35
C PRO A 211 -2.75 24.08 -8.63
N ASP A 212 -1.96 23.93 -9.67
CA ASP A 212 -1.31 22.67 -10.06
C ASP A 212 0.03 22.42 -9.33
N HIS A 213 0.51 23.35 -8.52
CA HIS A 213 1.73 23.15 -7.75
C HIS A 213 1.51 22.15 -6.61
N HIS A 214 2.53 21.32 -6.36
CA HIS A 214 2.49 20.28 -5.34
C HIS A 214 2.74 20.85 -3.94
N VAL A 215 1.95 20.41 -2.96
CA VAL A 215 2.14 20.79 -1.54
C VAL A 215 3.33 20.08 -0.90
N PHE A 216 3.78 18.97 -1.48
CA PHE A 216 5.05 18.31 -1.21
C PHE A 216 5.89 18.32 -2.50
N PRO A 217 6.64 19.42 -2.76
CA PRO A 217 7.40 19.57 -4.00
C PRO A 217 8.62 18.66 -4.06
N PHE A 218 9.09 18.41 -5.28
CA PHE A 218 10.29 17.63 -5.54
C PHE A 218 11.54 18.40 -5.09
N ARG A 219 12.38 17.76 -4.28
CA ARG A 219 13.66 18.34 -3.87
C ARG A 219 14.71 18.07 -4.95
N VAL A 220 15.16 19.12 -5.63
CA VAL A 220 16.21 19.06 -6.66
C VAL A 220 17.59 18.89 -6.01
N LYS A 221 17.91 19.80 -5.06
CA LYS A 221 19.12 19.77 -4.22
C LYS A 221 18.82 20.40 -2.85
N ARG A 222 19.82 20.47 -1.97
CA ARG A 222 19.64 21.13 -0.67
C ARG A 222 19.19 22.58 -0.87
N GLY A 223 18.05 22.94 -0.31
CA GLY A 223 17.48 24.30 -0.41
C GLY A 223 16.77 24.62 -1.72
N SER A 224 16.75 23.71 -2.73
CA SER A 224 16.09 23.97 -4.02
C SER A 224 15.01 22.94 -4.28
N TYR A 225 13.83 23.41 -4.69
CA TYR A 225 12.64 22.60 -4.93
C TYR A 225 11.99 22.96 -6.26
N ASP A 226 11.41 21.95 -6.90
CA ASP A 226 10.58 22.08 -8.10
C ASP A 226 9.11 21.82 -7.68
N VAL A 227 8.33 22.89 -7.61
CA VAL A 227 6.93 22.84 -7.17
C VAL A 227 5.99 22.23 -8.19
N THR A 228 6.42 22.11 -9.45
CA THR A 228 5.63 21.49 -10.52
C THR A 228 5.71 19.97 -10.49
N ARG A 229 6.62 19.41 -9.69
CA ARG A 229 6.84 17.97 -9.57
C ARG A 229 6.55 17.47 -8.16
N PRO A 230 5.95 16.28 -8.01
CA PRO A 230 5.67 15.67 -6.71
C PRO A 230 6.97 15.24 -6.01
N ALA A 231 7.01 15.30 -4.70
CA ALA A 231 8.10 14.79 -3.89
C ALA A 231 8.50 13.36 -4.29
N SER A 232 9.75 12.97 -4.07
CA SER A 232 10.22 11.62 -4.37
C SER A 232 9.41 10.56 -3.59
N PRO A 233 9.28 9.32 -4.08
CA PRO A 233 8.61 8.24 -3.35
C PRO A 233 9.20 7.96 -1.96
N THR A 234 10.38 8.48 -1.70
CA THR A 234 11.14 8.24 -0.47
C THR A 234 11.34 9.49 0.38
N PHE A 235 10.58 10.56 0.11
CA PHE A 235 10.80 11.90 0.68
C PHE A 235 10.81 11.96 2.23
N ILE A 236 10.13 11.04 2.90
CA ILE A 236 10.15 10.95 4.37
C ILE A 236 11.00 9.79 4.90
N ARG A 237 11.62 8.98 4.02
CA ARG A 237 12.22 7.68 4.41
C ARG A 237 13.31 7.82 5.48
N SER A 238 14.24 8.75 5.30
CA SER A 238 15.36 8.95 6.25
C SER A 238 14.86 9.45 7.59
N ALA A 239 14.07 10.53 7.58
CA ALA A 239 13.46 11.09 8.79
C ALA A 239 12.62 10.05 9.53
N PHE A 240 11.78 9.29 8.82
CA PHE A 240 10.96 8.25 9.43
C PHE A 240 11.78 7.09 10.03
N ARG A 241 12.92 6.75 9.42
CA ARG A 241 13.85 5.78 10.02
C ARG A 241 14.40 6.27 11.35
N SER A 242 14.82 7.54 11.42
CA SER A 242 15.30 8.16 12.66
C SER A 242 14.19 8.25 13.72
N MET A 243 12.96 8.65 13.33
CA MET A 243 11.80 8.66 14.21
C MET A 243 11.56 7.29 14.87
N ARG A 244 11.59 6.21 14.09
CA ARG A 244 11.43 4.84 14.59
C ARG A 244 12.51 4.45 15.60
N SER A 245 13.76 4.82 15.30
CA SER A 245 14.89 4.53 16.18
C SER A 245 14.75 5.23 17.52
N VAL A 246 14.48 6.53 17.50
CA VAL A 246 14.38 7.35 18.74
C VAL A 246 13.15 6.97 19.58
N THR A 247 12.05 6.58 18.93
CA THR A 247 10.83 6.19 19.66
C THR A 247 10.84 4.72 20.10
N GLY A 248 11.83 3.92 19.69
CA GLY A 248 11.90 2.47 19.96
C GLY A 248 10.89 1.64 19.17
N LEU A 249 10.11 2.25 18.27
CA LEU A 249 9.06 1.59 17.48
C LEU A 249 9.62 1.06 16.15
N THR A 250 10.61 0.18 16.21
CA THR A 250 11.36 -0.33 15.04
C THR A 250 10.48 -1.04 14.01
N TRP A 251 9.36 -1.62 14.43
CA TRP A 251 8.38 -2.29 13.58
C TRP A 251 7.50 -1.34 12.77
N LEU A 252 7.36 -0.08 13.23
CA LEU A 252 6.42 0.89 12.67
C LEU A 252 6.77 1.23 11.22
N GLN A 253 5.76 1.26 10.35
CA GLN A 253 5.85 1.67 8.96
C GLN A 253 4.85 2.82 8.70
N PRO A 254 5.09 3.72 7.73
CA PRO A 254 4.12 4.80 7.43
C PRO A 254 2.70 4.29 7.15
N ARG A 255 2.57 3.11 6.56
CA ARG A 255 1.27 2.47 6.30
C ARG A 255 0.50 2.09 7.58
N ASN A 256 1.20 1.89 8.71
CA ASN A 256 0.54 1.53 9.96
C ASN A 256 -0.36 2.66 10.48
N PHE A 257 -0.03 3.93 10.20
CA PHE A 257 -0.91 5.05 10.55
C PHE A 257 -2.24 5.02 9.81
N ARG A 258 -2.26 4.55 8.56
CA ARG A 258 -3.52 4.30 7.87
C ARG A 258 -4.31 3.15 8.53
N ASN A 259 -3.62 2.06 8.90
CA ASN A 259 -4.25 0.97 9.63
C ASN A 259 -4.80 1.46 10.98
N GLN A 260 -4.06 2.35 11.66
CA GLN A 260 -4.48 2.99 12.92
C GLN A 260 -5.82 3.72 12.76
N VAL A 261 -5.95 4.59 11.74
CA VAL A 261 -7.21 5.30 11.46
C VAL A 261 -8.35 4.32 11.25
N ILE A 262 -8.15 3.33 10.39
CA ILE A 262 -9.18 2.34 10.07
C ILE A 262 -9.59 1.57 11.33
N THR A 263 -8.63 1.14 12.15
CA THR A 263 -8.89 0.46 13.41
C THR A 263 -9.69 1.33 14.36
N LYS A 264 -9.27 2.59 14.57
CA LYS A 264 -10.00 3.55 15.43
C LYS A 264 -11.44 3.80 14.96
N LEU A 265 -11.65 3.94 13.64
CA LEU A 265 -13.00 4.10 13.10
C LEU A 265 -13.87 2.87 13.36
N PHE A 266 -13.30 1.68 13.24
CA PHE A 266 -14.00 0.44 13.61
C PHE A 266 -14.31 0.38 15.11
N GLU A 267 -13.37 0.72 15.96
CA GLU A 267 -13.54 0.76 17.42
C GLU A 267 -14.62 1.80 17.84
N ALA A 268 -14.67 2.93 17.13
CA ALA A 268 -15.70 3.95 17.33
C ALA A 268 -17.10 3.57 16.78
N GLY A 269 -17.30 2.36 16.27
CA GLY A 269 -18.60 1.94 15.76
C GLY A 269 -18.97 2.54 14.39
N THR A 270 -18.04 3.18 13.68
CA THR A 270 -18.30 3.80 12.37
C THR A 270 -18.80 2.76 11.35
N PRO A 271 -19.85 3.05 10.57
CA PRO A 271 -20.34 2.14 9.54
C PRO A 271 -19.28 1.81 8.50
N ASP A 272 -19.27 0.55 8.01
CA ASP A 272 -18.28 0.04 7.07
C ASP A 272 -18.17 0.89 5.80
N GLU A 273 -19.31 1.38 5.27
CA GLU A 273 -19.34 2.25 4.09
C GLU A 273 -18.62 3.58 4.32
N THR A 274 -18.81 4.18 5.50
CA THR A 274 -18.10 5.41 5.87
C THR A 274 -16.61 5.16 6.00
N ILE A 275 -16.21 4.05 6.63
CA ILE A 275 -14.79 3.67 6.74
C ILE A 275 -14.20 3.45 5.34
N MET A 276 -14.93 2.76 4.46
CA MET A 276 -14.50 2.52 3.09
C MET A 276 -14.33 3.83 2.31
N SER A 277 -15.25 4.78 2.46
CA SER A 277 -15.17 6.08 1.81
C SER A 277 -13.95 6.90 2.28
N ILE A 278 -13.67 6.92 3.59
CA ILE A 278 -12.49 7.60 4.16
C ILE A 278 -11.20 6.89 3.73
N ALA A 279 -11.18 5.57 3.77
CA ALA A 279 -10.01 4.79 3.45
C ALA A 279 -9.77 4.63 1.93
N GLY A 280 -10.77 4.82 1.08
CA GLY A 280 -10.66 4.54 -0.36
C GLY A 280 -10.44 3.05 -0.64
N HIS A 281 -11.07 2.16 0.14
CA HIS A 281 -11.08 0.72 -0.08
C HIS A 281 -12.32 0.32 -0.86
N GLN A 282 -12.19 -0.67 -1.75
CA GLN A 282 -13.29 -1.16 -2.57
C GLN A 282 -13.91 -2.47 -2.09
N SER A 283 -13.38 -3.04 -1.01
CA SER A 283 -13.74 -4.41 -0.63
C SER A 283 -14.11 -4.49 0.84
N ILE A 284 -15.37 -4.86 1.10
CA ILE A 284 -15.86 -5.28 2.42
C ILE A 284 -14.97 -6.37 3.04
N LYS A 285 -14.34 -7.21 2.20
CA LYS A 285 -13.38 -8.21 2.66
C LYS A 285 -12.18 -7.58 3.38
N MET A 286 -11.72 -6.42 2.92
CA MET A 286 -10.67 -5.66 3.60
C MET A 286 -11.17 -5.06 4.92
N SER A 287 -12.41 -4.58 4.98
CA SER A 287 -13.04 -4.09 6.22
C SER A 287 -13.16 -5.20 7.26
N ARG A 288 -13.58 -6.41 6.87
CA ARG A 288 -13.67 -7.57 7.78
C ARG A 288 -12.35 -7.96 8.45
N TYR A 289 -11.22 -7.60 7.89
CA TYR A 289 -9.93 -7.84 8.53
C TYR A 289 -9.73 -6.99 9.79
N TYR A 290 -10.31 -5.79 9.82
CA TYR A 290 -10.25 -4.89 10.99
C TYR A 290 -11.38 -5.16 11.99
N SER A 291 -12.51 -5.71 11.56
CA SER A 291 -13.66 -6.00 12.43
C SER A 291 -13.38 -7.06 13.52
N ARG A 292 -12.31 -7.86 13.36
CA ARG A 292 -11.90 -8.83 14.37
C ARG A 292 -11.25 -8.21 15.62
N ILE A 293 -10.93 -6.91 15.57
CA ILE A 293 -10.26 -6.20 16.67
C ILE A 293 -11.29 -5.71 17.71
N ARG A 294 -12.57 -5.72 17.41
CA ARG A 294 -13.65 -5.23 18.28
C ARG A 294 -14.03 -6.17 19.43
N ILE A 295 -13.12 -6.42 20.37
CA ILE A 295 -13.52 -7.14 21.60
C ILE A 295 -14.46 -6.29 22.44
N THR A 296 -14.20 -4.99 22.59
CA THR A 296 -15.08 -4.04 23.32
C THR A 296 -16.45 -3.93 22.69
N ALA A 297 -16.56 -3.69 21.37
CA ALA A 297 -17.84 -3.62 20.69
C ALA A 297 -18.62 -4.95 20.74
N LYS A 298 -17.95 -6.08 20.79
CA LYS A 298 -18.59 -7.38 21.01
C LYS A 298 -19.10 -7.54 22.44
N ALA A 299 -18.33 -7.08 23.43
CA ALA A 299 -18.76 -7.07 24.83
C ALA A 299 -19.97 -6.16 25.00
N GLU A 300 -19.93 -4.93 24.47
CA GLU A 300 -21.05 -4.00 24.51
C GLU A 300 -22.31 -4.56 23.83
N ALA A 301 -22.17 -5.23 22.69
CA ALA A 301 -23.29 -5.85 21.99
C ALA A 301 -23.88 -7.03 22.79
N LEU A 302 -23.04 -7.80 23.46
CA LEU A 302 -23.49 -8.89 24.36
C LEU A 302 -24.15 -8.34 25.63
N ASP A 303 -23.60 -7.26 26.19
CA ASP A 303 -24.18 -6.58 27.35
C ASP A 303 -25.56 -5.97 27.02
N ALA A 304 -25.74 -5.47 25.81
CA ALA A 304 -27.00 -4.90 25.35
C ALA A 304 -28.16 -5.91 25.25
N ILE A 305 -27.83 -7.20 25.05
CA ILE A 305 -28.82 -8.28 25.00
C ILE A 305 -28.89 -9.08 26.32
N CYS A 306 -28.10 -8.71 27.32
CA CYS A 306 -28.10 -9.35 28.62
C CYS A 306 -29.40 -9.00 29.38
N PRO A 307 -30.22 -9.97 29.78
CA PRO A 307 -31.47 -9.73 30.49
C PRO A 307 -31.28 -9.33 31.97
N LEU A 308 -30.06 -9.37 32.50
CA LEU A 308 -29.76 -9.05 33.88
C LEU A 308 -29.66 -7.53 34.08
N PRO A 309 -30.25 -6.95 35.10
CA PRO A 309 -30.11 -5.52 35.40
C PRO A 309 -28.65 -5.21 35.73
N ARG A 310 -28.13 -4.12 35.14
CA ARG A 310 -26.77 -3.62 35.45
C ARG A 310 -26.71 -3.26 36.93
N GLY A 311 -26.10 -4.10 37.75
CA GLY A 311 -25.94 -3.80 39.19
C GLY A 311 -25.86 -4.96 40.15
N THR A 312 -25.87 -6.22 39.68
CA THR A 312 -25.86 -7.40 40.61
C THR A 312 -24.67 -8.33 40.42
N VAL A 313 -23.51 -7.79 40.18
CA VAL A 313 -22.26 -8.53 40.45
C VAL A 313 -21.63 -7.91 41.69
N GLN A 314 -22.15 -8.28 42.86
CA GLN A 314 -21.39 -8.14 44.10
C GLN A 314 -20.36 -9.29 44.12
N THR A 315 -19.12 -8.91 44.30
CA THR A 315 -17.92 -9.73 44.50
C THR A 315 -18.09 -10.78 45.60
#